data_4f5789b914bb770ee7704a4adb1151d0
#
_entry.id   4f5789b914bb770ee7704a4adb1151d0
#
_cell.length_a   1.000
_cell.length_b   1.000
_cell.length_c   1.000
_cell.angle_alpha   90.00
_cell.angle_beta   90.00
_cell.angle_gamma   90.00
#
_symmetry.space_group_name_H-M   'P 1'
#
loop_
_entity.id
_entity.type
_entity.pdbx_description
1 polymer ?
#
loop_
_entity_poly.entity_id
_entity_poly.type
_entity_poly.pdbx_seq_one_letter_code
_entity_poly.pdbx_strand_id
1 'polypeptide(L)'
;MIKRIDEFINSLELSGAVSKGSFYLKELNTGGGNIKSLNFKVYVEKIIEGKKFLILTYKPKEGDLEILKEIEGDFVYFVDENYNIGRIPEFEKILDEAIRLKATDIHVEPKSGFMLIRFRIDGDLVTIYQSNQNCENIINKIKVKSGLDTMNKEIQESSFEYKGFMIRVSSVPALNGEKIVYRLLQRSVEGLDLETLGLRKEISEFILNRAQKAGIHLICGPTGSGKNTTLHGIIKKINSDKKNIISIEDPIEYKNENITQLEVNNKRDRTFHKLLRAILRQDPDILYIGEIRDEETAEVAFRSAITGHVVFSTLHTKDINSTFDRILDLNINENLMNEALKTVINQRLVKTLCADCRKKVEAPKWLKEKGINYVYEAVGCGRCDNGYKGRVGIFEVNFIEDGEVKTIMNFEDSLVEHLKNGKIDLKTFEVENDL
;
A
#
# COMPACT_ATOMS: atom_id res chain seq x y z
N MET A 1 2.62 11.63 -36.99
CA MET A 1 2.29 13.05 -37.28
C MET A 1 1.63 13.62 -36.03
N ILE A 2 2.22 14.66 -35.43
CA ILE A 2 1.69 15.28 -34.21
C ILE A 2 0.65 16.31 -34.61
N LYS A 3 -0.58 16.17 -34.12
CA LYS A 3 -1.70 17.08 -34.44
C LYS A 3 -2.25 17.73 -33.16
N ARG A 4 -2.82 18.92 -33.29
CA ARG A 4 -3.62 19.50 -32.19
C ARG A 4 -4.90 18.67 -32.01
N ILE A 5 -5.35 18.58 -30.76
CA ILE A 5 -6.55 17.78 -30.42
C ILE A 5 -7.81 18.36 -31.08
N ASP A 6 -7.90 19.67 -31.22
CA ASP A 6 -8.98 20.38 -31.92
C ASP A 6 -8.98 20.11 -33.45
N GLU A 7 -7.82 19.95 -34.12
CA GLU A 7 -7.73 19.51 -35.51
C GLU A 7 -8.26 18.09 -35.70
N PHE A 8 -8.01 17.22 -34.72
CA PHE A 8 -8.55 15.87 -34.73
C PHE A 8 -10.08 15.86 -34.56
N ILE A 9 -10.61 16.65 -33.62
CA ILE A 9 -12.04 16.81 -33.40
C ILE A 9 -12.73 17.32 -34.68
N ASN A 10 -12.20 18.38 -35.28
CA ASN A 10 -12.70 18.94 -36.51
C ASN A 10 -12.65 17.91 -37.70
N SER A 11 -11.60 17.09 -37.77
CA SER A 11 -11.47 16.04 -38.79
C SER A 11 -12.52 14.92 -38.63
N LEU A 12 -12.93 14.61 -37.41
CA LEU A 12 -13.98 13.65 -37.10
C LEU A 12 -15.38 14.20 -37.40
N GLU A 13 -15.61 15.49 -37.15
CA GLU A 13 -16.87 16.17 -37.49
C GLU A 13 -17.08 16.26 -39.00
N LEU A 14 -16.03 16.59 -39.76
CA LEU A 14 -16.06 16.66 -41.20
C LEU A 14 -16.23 15.28 -41.88
N SER A 15 -15.88 14.19 -41.23
CA SER A 15 -16.03 12.81 -41.73
C SER A 15 -17.40 12.17 -41.44
N GLY A 16 -18.33 12.89 -40.80
CA GLY A 16 -19.61 12.38 -40.36
C GLY A 16 -19.57 11.40 -39.18
N ALA A 17 -18.41 11.30 -38.53
CA ALA A 17 -18.16 10.41 -37.36
C ALA A 17 -18.42 11.12 -36.02
N VAL A 18 -19.40 12.04 -35.98
CA VAL A 18 -19.71 12.87 -34.78
C VAL A 18 -19.94 12.01 -33.54
N SER A 19 -20.54 10.85 -33.65
CA SER A 19 -20.75 9.93 -32.52
C SER A 19 -19.45 9.32 -32.02
N LYS A 20 -18.49 9.01 -32.90
CA LYS A 20 -17.17 8.49 -32.54
C LYS A 20 -16.26 9.58 -31.93
N GLY A 21 -16.29 10.78 -32.48
CA GLY A 21 -15.54 11.91 -31.93
C GLY A 21 -15.94 12.26 -30.50
N SER A 22 -17.26 12.27 -30.23
CA SER A 22 -17.79 12.45 -28.88
C SER A 22 -17.40 11.32 -27.91
N PHE A 23 -17.32 10.08 -28.41
CA PHE A 23 -16.84 8.94 -27.65
C PHE A 23 -15.35 9.11 -27.27
N TYR A 24 -14.49 9.39 -28.23
CA TYR A 24 -13.07 9.61 -28.01
C TYR A 24 -12.79 10.79 -27.07
N LEU A 25 -13.51 11.88 -27.19
CA LEU A 25 -13.43 13.02 -26.26
C LEU A 25 -13.83 12.63 -24.85
N LYS A 26 -14.90 11.86 -24.69
CA LYS A 26 -15.35 11.36 -23.39
C LYS A 26 -14.30 10.42 -22.77
N GLU A 27 -13.73 9.51 -23.54
CA GLU A 27 -12.68 8.59 -23.13
C GLU A 27 -11.36 9.32 -22.80
N LEU A 28 -10.99 10.35 -23.55
CA LEU A 28 -9.82 11.17 -23.27
C LEU A 28 -9.99 11.98 -21.97
N ASN A 29 -11.20 12.40 -21.64
CA ASN A 29 -11.54 13.15 -20.45
C ASN A 29 -11.82 12.28 -19.22
N THR A 30 -12.09 10.99 -19.36
CA THR A 30 -12.38 10.07 -18.26
C THR A 30 -11.12 9.48 -17.65
N GLY A 31 -10.24 10.25 -17.13
CA GLY A 31 -9.18 9.91 -16.14
C GLY A 31 -8.64 8.47 -16.08
N GLY A 32 -8.32 7.79 -17.17
CA GLY A 32 -7.87 6.41 -17.17
C GLY A 32 -6.84 6.11 -18.27
N GLY A 33 -5.65 6.69 -18.19
CA GLY A 33 -4.55 6.36 -19.09
C GLY A 33 -3.26 6.23 -18.29
N ASN A 34 -2.29 5.48 -18.81
CA ASN A 34 -0.97 5.40 -18.23
C ASN A 34 -0.26 6.74 -18.40
N ILE A 35 0.06 7.39 -17.28
CA ILE A 35 0.77 8.67 -17.30
C ILE A 35 2.26 8.37 -17.23
N LYS A 36 3.00 8.85 -18.23
CA LYS A 36 4.45 8.70 -18.35
C LYS A 36 5.12 10.06 -18.37
N SER A 37 6.35 10.14 -17.99
CA SER A 37 7.16 11.37 -18.08
C SER A 37 8.31 11.20 -19.06
N LEU A 38 8.50 12.20 -19.88
CA LEU A 38 9.63 12.30 -20.81
C LEU A 38 10.38 13.59 -20.48
N ASN A 39 11.65 13.50 -20.04
CA ASN A 39 12.45 14.67 -19.66
C ASN A 39 11.69 15.66 -18.77
N PHE A 40 11.06 15.16 -17.70
CA PHE A 40 10.22 15.94 -16.75
C PHE A 40 8.89 16.49 -17.32
N LYS A 41 8.54 16.17 -18.56
CA LYS A 41 7.27 16.53 -19.18
C LYS A 41 6.33 15.33 -19.16
N VAL A 42 5.08 15.55 -18.76
CA VAL A 42 4.09 14.50 -18.58
C VAL A 42 3.28 14.31 -19.85
N TYR A 43 3.03 13.06 -20.22
CA TYR A 43 2.09 12.69 -21.26
C TYR A 43 1.18 11.55 -20.80
N VAL A 44 0.02 11.46 -21.40
CA VAL A 44 -0.95 10.41 -21.11
C VAL A 44 -0.97 9.43 -22.27
N GLU A 45 -0.76 8.14 -21.97
CA GLU A 45 -0.89 7.05 -22.93
C GLU A 45 -2.22 6.36 -22.71
N LYS A 46 -3.05 6.31 -23.76
CA LYS A 46 -4.35 5.62 -23.75
C LYS A 46 -4.47 4.66 -24.92
N ILE A 47 -5.11 3.53 -24.69
CA ILE A 47 -5.51 2.60 -25.74
C ILE A 47 -7.03 2.65 -25.87
N ILE A 48 -7.52 3.06 -27.04
CA ILE A 48 -8.94 3.17 -27.36
C ILE A 48 -9.17 2.38 -28.64
N GLU A 49 -10.07 1.41 -28.62
CA GLU A 49 -10.37 0.52 -29.76
C GLU A 49 -9.08 -0.12 -30.38
N GLY A 50 -8.13 -0.52 -29.55
CA GLY A 50 -6.87 -1.13 -29.98
C GLY A 50 -5.83 -0.15 -30.55
N LYS A 51 -6.12 1.15 -30.58
CA LYS A 51 -5.19 2.19 -31.05
C LYS A 51 -4.57 2.92 -29.85
N LYS A 52 -3.28 3.18 -29.91
CA LYS A 52 -2.51 3.85 -28.88
C LYS A 52 -2.48 5.36 -29.11
N PHE A 53 -3.02 6.11 -28.16
CA PHE A 53 -3.03 7.56 -28.18
C PHE A 53 -2.03 8.10 -27.17
N LEU A 54 -1.14 9.01 -27.64
CA LEU A 54 -0.24 9.78 -26.79
C LEU A 54 -0.77 11.22 -26.71
N ILE A 55 -1.10 11.66 -25.51
CA ILE A 55 -1.62 13.01 -25.28
C ILE A 55 -0.60 13.79 -24.48
N LEU A 56 0.04 14.74 -25.13
CA LEU A 56 1.05 15.60 -24.51
C LEU A 56 0.35 16.73 -23.75
N THR A 57 0.81 16.99 -22.54
CA THR A 57 0.30 18.09 -21.71
C THR A 57 0.97 19.44 -22.04
N TYR A 58 1.73 19.49 -23.13
CA TYR A 58 2.46 20.68 -23.58
C TYR A 58 2.64 20.66 -25.10
N LYS A 59 2.89 21.81 -25.70
CA LYS A 59 3.27 21.93 -27.13
C LYS A 59 4.72 21.46 -27.30
N PRO A 60 4.99 20.38 -28.05
CA PRO A 60 6.34 19.88 -28.19
C PRO A 60 7.22 20.84 -28.99
N LYS A 61 8.49 20.97 -28.58
CA LYS A 61 9.55 21.66 -29.31
C LYS A 61 10.28 20.69 -30.25
N GLU A 62 11.09 21.20 -31.20
CA GLU A 62 11.80 20.36 -32.17
C GLU A 62 12.61 19.23 -31.51
N GLY A 63 13.33 19.48 -30.41
CA GLY A 63 14.09 18.47 -29.70
C GLY A 63 13.24 17.40 -28.99
N ASP A 64 11.96 17.68 -28.69
CA ASP A 64 11.04 16.70 -28.10
C ASP A 64 10.53 15.72 -29.18
N LEU A 65 10.58 16.11 -30.47
CA LEU A 65 10.09 15.33 -31.59
C LEU A 65 10.96 14.10 -31.87
N GLU A 66 12.28 14.19 -31.65
CA GLU A 66 13.20 13.06 -31.82
C GLU A 66 12.91 11.97 -30.79
N ILE A 67 12.68 12.36 -29.55
CA ILE A 67 12.36 11.44 -28.46
C ILE A 67 10.97 10.83 -28.64
N LEU A 68 10.02 11.60 -29.14
CA LEU A 68 8.64 11.10 -29.42
C LEU A 68 8.60 10.10 -30.58
N LYS A 69 9.59 10.11 -31.50
CA LYS A 69 9.71 9.12 -32.57
C LYS A 69 10.10 7.73 -32.05
N GLU A 70 10.73 7.65 -30.88
CA GLU A 70 11.09 6.39 -30.23
C GLU A 70 9.90 5.76 -29.47
N ILE A 71 8.83 6.53 -29.26
CA ILE A 71 7.63 6.06 -28.57
C ILE A 71 6.65 5.56 -29.63
N GLU A 72 6.45 4.25 -29.70
CA GLU A 72 5.45 3.65 -30.58
C GLU A 72 4.04 4.08 -30.15
N GLY A 73 3.38 4.86 -30.98
CA GLY A 73 1.98 5.27 -30.81
C GLY A 73 1.32 5.49 -32.15
N ASP A 74 0.05 5.06 -32.28
CA ASP A 74 -0.74 5.25 -33.49
C ASP A 74 -1.05 6.73 -33.74
N PHE A 75 -1.26 7.49 -32.66
CA PHE A 75 -1.60 8.90 -32.69
C PHE A 75 -0.93 9.68 -31.57
N VAL A 76 -0.37 10.84 -31.92
CA VAL A 76 0.20 11.78 -30.95
C VAL A 76 -0.54 13.10 -31.06
N TYR A 77 -1.12 13.53 -29.95
CA TYR A 77 -1.81 14.82 -29.82
C TYR A 77 -1.16 15.66 -28.73
N PHE A 78 -1.20 16.98 -28.89
CA PHE A 78 -0.83 17.90 -27.81
C PHE A 78 -2.03 18.78 -27.47
N VAL A 79 -2.06 19.20 -26.22
CA VAL A 79 -3.07 20.11 -25.71
C VAL A 79 -2.46 21.48 -25.54
N ASP A 80 -3.11 22.49 -26.09
CA ASP A 80 -2.66 23.88 -25.96
C ASP A 80 -2.76 24.32 -24.50
N GLU A 81 -1.89 25.26 -24.08
CA GLU A 81 -1.80 25.79 -22.72
C GLU A 81 -3.13 26.33 -22.17
N ASN A 82 -4.05 26.67 -23.07
CA ASN A 82 -5.41 27.12 -22.74
C ASN A 82 -6.43 25.97 -22.61
N TYR A 83 -6.07 24.74 -22.97
CA TYR A 83 -6.96 23.60 -22.82
C TYR A 83 -6.76 23.02 -21.42
N ASN A 84 -7.75 23.22 -20.56
CA ASN A 84 -7.78 22.60 -19.22
C ASN A 84 -7.83 21.09 -19.33
N ILE A 85 -6.70 20.44 -19.54
CA ILE A 85 -6.57 19.01 -19.26
C ILE A 85 -6.64 18.91 -17.74
N GLY A 86 -7.83 18.56 -17.30
CA GLY A 86 -8.07 18.29 -15.92
C GLY A 86 -8.21 19.56 -15.05
N ARG A 87 -9.37 20.20 -15.12
CA ARG A 87 -9.88 20.89 -13.94
C ARG A 87 -9.74 19.89 -12.80
N ILE A 88 -8.90 20.20 -11.78
CA ILE A 88 -8.84 19.35 -10.59
C ILE A 88 -10.27 19.22 -10.08
N PRO A 89 -10.81 18.00 -9.98
CA PRO A 89 -12.18 17.80 -9.54
C PRO A 89 -12.34 18.30 -8.10
N GLU A 90 -13.56 18.38 -7.64
CA GLU A 90 -13.84 18.63 -6.23
C GLU A 90 -13.13 17.59 -5.36
N PHE A 91 -12.70 17.99 -4.18
CA PHE A 91 -11.87 17.17 -3.31
C PHE A 91 -12.49 15.81 -2.99
N GLU A 92 -13.80 15.78 -2.80
CA GLU A 92 -14.56 14.54 -2.56
C GLU A 92 -14.46 13.54 -3.72
N LYS A 93 -14.41 14.03 -4.95
CA LYS A 93 -14.22 13.16 -6.13
C LYS A 93 -12.79 12.60 -6.22
N ILE A 94 -11.80 13.35 -5.72
CA ILE A 94 -10.42 12.87 -5.60
C ILE A 94 -10.36 11.71 -4.59
N LEU A 95 -11.03 11.88 -3.45
CA LEU A 95 -11.13 10.83 -2.43
C LEU A 95 -11.86 9.59 -2.97
N ASP A 96 -13.00 9.78 -3.64
CA ASP A 96 -13.77 8.69 -4.24
C ASP A 96 -12.94 7.88 -5.25
N GLU A 97 -12.18 8.58 -6.09
CA GLU A 97 -11.30 7.96 -7.07
C GLU A 97 -10.15 7.21 -6.41
N ALA A 98 -9.56 7.79 -5.35
CA ALA A 98 -8.51 7.14 -4.58
C ALA A 98 -9.01 5.85 -3.91
N ILE A 99 -10.21 5.88 -3.32
CA ILE A 99 -10.86 4.70 -2.74
C ILE A 99 -11.16 3.64 -3.81
N ARG A 100 -11.71 4.06 -4.96
CA ARG A 100 -12.01 3.18 -6.09
C ARG A 100 -10.77 2.46 -6.61
N LEU A 101 -9.63 3.17 -6.69
CA LEU A 101 -8.35 2.65 -7.14
C LEU A 101 -7.56 1.95 -6.02
N LYS A 102 -8.10 1.86 -4.81
CA LYS A 102 -7.45 1.27 -3.63
C LYS A 102 -6.10 1.92 -3.33
N ALA A 103 -6.01 3.24 -3.53
CA ALA A 103 -4.82 4.00 -3.18
C ALA A 103 -4.61 4.01 -1.67
N THR A 104 -3.35 3.91 -1.24
CA THR A 104 -2.96 4.04 0.17
C THR A 104 -2.71 5.49 0.56
N ASP A 105 -2.19 6.28 -0.38
CA ASP A 105 -1.86 7.69 -0.13
C ASP A 105 -2.23 8.55 -1.36
N ILE A 106 -2.64 9.80 -1.09
CA ILE A 106 -2.82 10.86 -2.09
C ILE A 106 -1.79 11.94 -1.81
N HIS A 107 -0.98 12.26 -2.81
CA HIS A 107 0.01 13.33 -2.75
C HIS A 107 -0.45 14.52 -3.59
N VAL A 108 -0.65 15.66 -2.95
CA VAL A 108 -0.92 16.94 -3.60
C VAL A 108 0.37 17.76 -3.61
N GLU A 109 0.93 17.98 -4.78
CA GLU A 109 2.28 18.52 -4.95
C GLU A 109 2.28 19.76 -5.85
N PRO A 110 2.49 20.95 -5.30
CA PRO A 110 2.74 22.15 -6.10
C PRO A 110 4.11 22.05 -6.77
N LYS A 111 4.16 22.35 -8.05
CA LYS A 111 5.36 22.47 -8.88
C LYS A 111 5.46 23.87 -9.47
N SER A 112 6.57 24.19 -10.14
CA SER A 112 6.69 25.49 -10.81
C SER A 112 5.68 25.60 -11.96
N GLY A 113 4.60 26.39 -11.71
CA GLY A 113 3.56 26.66 -12.71
C GLY A 113 2.46 25.60 -12.83
N PHE A 114 2.49 24.52 -12.07
CA PHE A 114 1.44 23.49 -12.12
C PHE A 114 1.33 22.72 -10.80
N MET A 115 0.26 21.95 -10.65
CA MET A 115 0.02 21.05 -9.52
C MET A 115 -0.07 19.60 -10.01
N LEU A 116 0.53 18.67 -9.27
CA LEU A 116 0.36 17.25 -9.45
C LEU A 116 -0.46 16.67 -8.29
N ILE A 117 -1.41 15.80 -8.62
CA ILE A 117 -2.04 14.91 -7.65
C ILE A 117 -1.70 13.48 -8.03
N ARG A 118 -0.93 12.82 -7.17
CA ARG A 118 -0.47 11.46 -7.37
C ARG A 118 -1.05 10.54 -6.31
N PHE A 119 -1.43 9.35 -6.72
CA PHE A 119 -1.89 8.30 -5.81
C PHE A 119 -0.81 7.24 -5.65
N ARG A 120 -0.68 6.71 -4.45
CA ARG A 120 0.12 5.50 -4.24
C ARG A 120 -0.81 4.30 -4.39
N ILE A 121 -0.61 3.53 -5.45
CA ILE A 121 -1.40 2.35 -5.81
C ILE A 121 -0.44 1.17 -5.91
N ASP A 122 -0.72 0.09 -5.18
CA ASP A 122 0.10 -1.12 -5.14
C ASP A 122 1.61 -0.87 -4.85
N GLY A 123 1.91 0.22 -4.12
CA GLY A 123 3.26 0.65 -3.74
C GLY A 123 3.83 1.75 -4.63
N ASP A 124 3.37 1.91 -5.86
CA ASP A 124 3.87 2.89 -6.82
C ASP A 124 3.11 4.23 -6.76
N LEU A 125 3.81 5.32 -7.05
CA LEU A 125 3.22 6.64 -7.20
C LEU A 125 2.79 6.87 -8.65
N VAL A 126 1.48 6.98 -8.87
CA VAL A 126 0.86 7.22 -10.18
C VAL A 126 0.26 8.61 -10.22
N THR A 127 0.59 9.42 -11.24
CA THR A 127 -0.04 10.73 -11.43
C THR A 127 -1.46 10.56 -11.96
N ILE A 128 -2.45 11.09 -11.23
CA ILE A 128 -3.87 11.00 -11.59
C ILE A 128 -4.38 12.31 -12.17
N TYR A 129 -3.95 13.44 -11.57
CA TYR A 129 -4.34 14.76 -12.05
C TYR A 129 -3.12 15.67 -12.17
N GLN A 130 -3.14 16.49 -13.21
CA GLN A 130 -2.23 17.61 -13.38
C GLN A 130 -3.06 18.86 -13.75
N SER A 131 -2.73 20.00 -13.22
CA SER A 131 -3.45 21.25 -13.51
C SER A 131 -2.50 22.44 -13.48
N ASN A 132 -2.66 23.32 -14.43
CA ASN A 132 -1.97 24.62 -14.48
C ASN A 132 -2.78 25.71 -13.73
N GLN A 133 -3.85 25.35 -13.01
CA GLN A 133 -4.61 26.29 -12.18
C GLN A 133 -3.76 26.81 -11.02
N ASN A 134 -4.17 27.94 -10.47
CA ASN A 134 -3.53 28.51 -9.30
C ASN A 134 -3.47 27.48 -8.16
N CYS A 135 -2.27 26.99 -7.88
CA CYS A 135 -2.01 25.95 -6.88
C CYS A 135 -2.50 26.37 -5.48
N GLU A 136 -2.34 27.63 -5.13
CA GLU A 136 -2.72 28.13 -3.81
C GLU A 136 -4.22 28.06 -3.56
N ASN A 137 -5.04 28.40 -4.55
CA ASN A 137 -6.50 28.29 -4.44
C ASN A 137 -6.96 26.84 -4.25
N ILE A 138 -6.30 25.90 -4.91
CA ILE A 138 -6.61 24.48 -4.79
C ILE A 138 -6.19 23.98 -3.40
N ILE A 139 -4.99 24.31 -2.95
CA ILE A 139 -4.47 23.98 -1.62
C ILE A 139 -5.40 24.52 -0.54
N ASN A 140 -5.80 25.78 -0.61
CA ASN A 140 -6.68 26.38 0.38
C ASN A 140 -8.05 25.69 0.45
N LYS A 141 -8.67 25.35 -0.69
CA LYS A 141 -9.91 24.56 -0.71
C LYS A 141 -9.74 23.19 -0.06
N ILE A 142 -8.65 22.51 -0.37
CA ILE A 142 -8.29 21.22 0.20
C ILE A 142 -8.07 21.33 1.71
N LYS A 143 -7.33 22.38 2.18
CA LYS A 143 -7.08 22.61 3.62
C LYS A 143 -8.39 22.81 4.39
N VAL A 144 -9.29 23.65 3.88
CA VAL A 144 -10.62 23.87 4.51
C VAL A 144 -11.37 22.55 4.69
N LYS A 145 -11.44 21.74 3.63
CA LYS A 145 -12.12 20.43 3.65
C LYS A 145 -11.47 19.44 4.60
N SER A 146 -10.17 19.56 4.81
CA SER A 146 -9.37 18.70 5.67
C SER A 146 -9.26 19.20 7.12
N GLY A 147 -9.92 20.32 7.47
CA GLY A 147 -9.84 20.90 8.81
C GLY A 147 -8.48 21.52 9.15
N LEU A 148 -7.69 21.91 8.12
CA LEU A 148 -6.43 22.62 8.29
C LEU A 148 -6.64 24.13 8.20
N ASP A 149 -5.81 24.88 8.92
CA ASP A 149 -5.81 26.34 8.88
C ASP A 149 -5.14 26.84 7.58
N THR A 150 -5.88 27.60 6.76
CA THR A 150 -5.39 28.15 5.50
C THR A 150 -4.39 29.30 5.68
N MET A 151 -4.43 29.99 6.81
CA MET A 151 -3.53 31.11 7.12
C MET A 151 -2.19 30.62 7.66
N ASN A 152 -2.18 29.48 8.33
CA ASN A 152 -0.97 28.87 8.84
C ASN A 152 -0.26 28.11 7.69
N LYS A 153 0.98 28.49 7.39
CA LYS A 153 1.82 27.86 6.33
C LYS A 153 2.86 26.90 6.91
N GLU A 154 2.88 26.70 8.23
CA GLU A 154 3.77 25.77 8.89
C GLU A 154 3.26 24.32 8.79
N ILE A 155 4.00 23.39 9.40
CA ILE A 155 3.59 21.98 9.44
C ILE A 155 2.26 21.84 10.17
N GLN A 156 1.32 21.21 9.51
CA GLN A 156 -0.01 20.95 10.08
C GLN A 156 -0.40 19.49 9.87
N GLU A 157 -1.11 18.97 10.85
CA GLU A 157 -1.68 17.62 10.81
C GLU A 157 -3.17 17.67 11.19
N SER A 158 -3.94 16.82 10.55
CA SER A 158 -5.37 16.66 10.79
C SER A 158 -5.81 15.24 10.47
N SER A 159 -7.01 14.89 10.88
CA SER A 159 -7.66 13.65 10.49
C SER A 159 -9.17 13.81 10.43
N PHE A 160 -9.81 13.13 9.48
CA PHE A 160 -11.26 13.12 9.34
C PHE A 160 -11.75 11.77 8.78
N GLU A 161 -13.03 11.48 8.96
CA GLU A 161 -13.65 10.28 8.40
C GLU A 161 -14.31 10.57 7.05
N TYR A 162 -14.13 9.65 6.09
CA TYR A 162 -14.79 9.70 4.80
C TYR A 162 -15.13 8.30 4.29
N LYS A 163 -16.41 8.00 4.11
CA LYS A 163 -16.93 6.72 3.57
C LYS A 163 -16.30 5.47 4.21
N GLY A 164 -16.16 5.44 5.53
CA GLY A 164 -15.60 4.31 6.27
C GLY A 164 -14.07 4.25 6.30
N PHE A 165 -13.39 5.27 5.74
CA PHE A 165 -11.95 5.44 5.85
C PHE A 165 -11.62 6.52 6.87
N MET A 166 -10.58 6.30 7.66
CA MET A 166 -9.90 7.38 8.37
C MET A 166 -8.89 8.00 7.42
N ILE A 167 -9.03 9.28 7.13
CA ILE A 167 -8.08 10.02 6.30
C ILE A 167 -7.17 10.84 7.23
N ARG A 168 -5.88 10.56 7.20
CA ARG A 168 -4.87 11.37 7.88
C ARG A 168 -4.27 12.35 6.90
N VAL A 169 -4.07 13.56 7.35
CA VAL A 169 -3.60 14.66 6.53
C VAL A 169 -2.36 15.25 7.14
N SER A 170 -1.31 15.38 6.36
CA SER A 170 -0.11 16.13 6.73
C SER A 170 0.20 17.15 5.66
N SER A 171 0.34 18.42 6.06
CA SER A 171 0.74 19.54 5.22
C SER A 171 2.10 20.05 5.66
N VAL A 172 3.00 20.25 4.69
CA VAL A 172 4.34 20.79 4.94
C VAL A 172 4.66 21.88 3.94
N PRO A 173 5.37 22.96 4.34
CA PRO A 173 5.85 23.97 3.42
C PRO A 173 6.85 23.38 2.42
N ALA A 174 6.74 23.78 1.16
CA ALA A 174 7.63 23.39 0.09
C ALA A 174 7.95 24.60 -0.81
N LEU A 175 8.98 24.48 -1.66
CA LEU A 175 9.48 25.61 -2.47
C LEU A 175 8.40 26.29 -3.32
N ASN A 176 7.46 25.53 -3.87
CA ASN A 176 6.43 26.04 -4.77
C ASN A 176 5.02 26.12 -4.11
N GLY A 177 4.95 26.11 -2.79
CA GLY A 177 3.70 26.10 -2.00
C GLY A 177 3.69 25.00 -0.97
N GLU A 178 2.51 24.59 -0.49
CA GLU A 178 2.39 23.54 0.52
C GLU A 178 2.16 22.19 -0.14
N LYS A 179 2.97 21.21 0.24
CA LYS A 179 2.73 19.80 -0.13
C LYS A 179 1.80 19.18 0.90
N ILE A 180 0.73 18.51 0.43
CA ILE A 180 -0.22 17.81 1.31
C ILE A 180 -0.23 16.33 0.96
N VAL A 181 -0.20 15.48 1.99
CA VAL A 181 -0.35 14.04 1.84
C VAL A 181 -1.54 13.56 2.65
N TYR A 182 -2.40 12.77 2.01
CA TYR A 182 -3.51 12.07 2.64
C TYR A 182 -3.19 10.60 2.69
N ARG A 183 -3.22 10.00 3.87
CA ARG A 183 -3.15 8.56 4.05
C ARG A 183 -4.54 8.00 4.29
N LEU A 184 -4.96 7.06 3.45
CA LEU A 184 -6.26 6.41 3.53
C LEU A 184 -6.12 5.12 4.36
N LEU A 185 -6.70 5.11 5.55
CA LEU A 185 -6.71 3.97 6.44
C LEU A 185 -8.11 3.34 6.41
N GLN A 186 -8.19 2.10 5.91
CA GLN A 186 -9.45 1.36 5.91
C GLN A 186 -9.75 0.93 7.35
N ARG A 187 -10.94 1.24 7.86
CA ARG A 187 -11.29 0.99 9.26
C ARG A 187 -11.92 -0.37 9.53
N SER A 188 -12.35 -1.10 8.51
CA SER A 188 -13.02 -2.38 8.71
C SER A 188 -12.04 -3.54 8.75
N VAL A 189 -12.19 -4.41 9.73
CA VAL A 189 -11.52 -5.72 9.80
C VAL A 189 -12.26 -6.79 9.00
N GLU A 190 -13.37 -6.44 8.34
CA GLU A 190 -14.12 -7.37 7.49
C GLU A 190 -13.26 -7.82 6.30
N GLY A 191 -13.28 -9.12 6.00
CA GLY A 191 -12.51 -9.68 4.89
C GLY A 191 -11.02 -9.93 5.18
N LEU A 192 -10.53 -9.67 6.40
CA LEU A 192 -9.16 -10.02 6.78
C LEU A 192 -9.08 -11.51 7.16
N ASP A 193 -8.98 -12.37 6.16
CA ASP A 193 -8.69 -13.79 6.33
C ASP A 193 -7.24 -14.07 5.93
N LEU A 194 -6.53 -14.86 6.74
CA LEU A 194 -5.09 -15.13 6.54
C LEU A 194 -4.81 -15.78 5.18
N GLU A 195 -5.73 -16.58 4.68
CA GLU A 195 -5.65 -17.22 3.36
C GLU A 195 -5.75 -16.19 2.24
N THR A 196 -6.59 -15.17 2.39
CA THR A 196 -6.69 -14.07 1.41
C THR A 196 -5.47 -13.18 1.42
N LEU A 197 -4.78 -13.08 2.57
CA LEU A 197 -3.52 -12.36 2.71
C LEU A 197 -2.33 -13.10 2.09
N GLY A 198 -2.47 -14.40 1.81
CA GLY A 198 -1.45 -15.18 1.10
C GLY A 198 -0.95 -16.42 1.84
N LEU A 199 -1.42 -16.70 3.05
CA LEU A 199 -1.05 -17.90 3.80
C LEU A 199 -1.86 -19.13 3.33
N ARG A 200 -1.24 -20.30 3.34
CA ARG A 200 -1.95 -21.58 3.16
C ARG A 200 -2.81 -21.86 4.39
N LYS A 201 -3.90 -22.59 4.20
CA LYS A 201 -4.83 -22.94 5.27
C LYS A 201 -4.15 -23.66 6.44
N GLU A 202 -3.29 -24.64 6.15
CA GLU A 202 -2.57 -25.42 7.15
C GLU A 202 -1.63 -24.54 7.99
N ILE A 203 -0.98 -23.56 7.35
CA ILE A 203 -0.10 -22.60 8.03
C ILE A 203 -0.94 -21.61 8.86
N SER A 204 -2.07 -21.15 8.32
CA SER A 204 -3.03 -20.31 9.06
C SER A 204 -3.52 -21.00 10.33
N GLU A 205 -3.97 -22.25 10.23
CA GLU A 205 -4.42 -23.05 11.36
C GLU A 205 -3.30 -23.28 12.39
N PHE A 206 -2.07 -23.54 11.92
CA PHE A 206 -0.90 -23.67 12.79
C PHE A 206 -0.63 -22.39 13.58
N ILE A 207 -0.60 -21.22 12.88
CA ILE A 207 -0.42 -19.90 13.51
C ILE A 207 -1.51 -19.66 14.55
N LEU A 208 -2.79 -19.88 14.22
CA LEU A 208 -3.90 -19.64 15.10
C LEU A 208 -3.88 -20.51 16.37
N ASN A 209 -3.43 -21.77 16.24
CA ASN A 209 -3.28 -22.66 17.39
C ASN A 209 -2.14 -22.21 18.33
N ARG A 210 -1.02 -21.75 17.76
CA ARG A 210 0.12 -21.25 18.54
C ARG A 210 -0.18 -19.88 19.15
N ALA A 211 -0.87 -19.02 18.44
CA ALA A 211 -1.26 -17.67 18.85
C ALA A 211 -2.17 -17.60 20.10
N GLN A 212 -2.64 -18.72 20.60
CA GLN A 212 -3.41 -18.82 21.84
C GLN A 212 -2.56 -19.20 23.07
N LYS A 213 -1.28 -19.53 22.87
CA LYS A 213 -0.35 -19.88 23.94
C LYS A 213 0.31 -18.62 24.50
N ALA A 214 0.48 -18.57 25.81
CA ALA A 214 1.25 -17.50 26.46
C ALA A 214 2.63 -17.37 25.87
N GLY A 215 3.09 -16.13 25.70
CA GLY A 215 4.35 -15.80 25.07
C GLY A 215 4.22 -14.63 24.11
N ILE A 216 5.32 -14.26 23.48
CA ILE A 216 5.39 -13.21 22.45
C ILE A 216 5.27 -13.84 21.06
N HIS A 217 4.38 -13.27 20.25
CA HIS A 217 4.17 -13.57 18.85
C HIS A 217 4.46 -12.31 18.04
N LEU A 218 5.53 -12.32 17.26
CA LEU A 218 6.02 -11.18 16.49
C LEU A 218 5.64 -11.32 15.01
N ILE A 219 5.17 -10.21 14.42
CA ILE A 219 5.03 -10.08 12.98
C ILE A 219 6.02 -9.02 12.52
N CYS A 220 6.97 -9.46 11.70
CA CYS A 220 8.15 -8.70 11.31
C CYS A 220 8.12 -8.36 9.81
N GLY A 221 8.81 -7.31 9.42
CA GLY A 221 8.93 -6.90 8.02
C GLY A 221 9.09 -5.39 7.86
N PRO A 222 9.45 -4.91 6.66
CA PRO A 222 9.63 -3.51 6.38
C PRO A 222 8.33 -2.72 6.53
N THR A 223 8.43 -1.38 6.49
CA THR A 223 7.25 -0.51 6.45
C THR A 223 6.41 -0.81 5.21
N GLY A 224 5.09 -0.93 5.39
CA GLY A 224 4.17 -1.22 4.28
C GLY A 224 4.09 -2.70 3.88
N SER A 225 4.70 -3.63 4.63
CA SER A 225 4.62 -5.08 4.36
C SER A 225 3.29 -5.72 4.80
N GLY A 226 2.37 -4.97 5.41
CA GLY A 226 1.05 -5.48 5.82
C GLY A 226 1.02 -6.16 7.18
N LYS A 227 2.01 -5.95 8.04
CA LYS A 227 2.09 -6.55 9.39
C LYS A 227 0.81 -6.38 10.20
N ASN A 228 0.34 -5.12 10.33
CA ASN A 228 -0.87 -4.81 11.10
C ASN A 228 -2.10 -5.52 10.53
N THR A 229 -2.21 -5.59 9.21
CA THR A 229 -3.31 -6.32 8.54
C THR A 229 -3.33 -7.80 8.92
N THR A 230 -2.17 -8.45 8.87
CA THR A 230 -2.02 -9.88 9.27
C THR A 230 -2.31 -10.07 10.74
N LEU A 231 -1.81 -9.17 11.60
CA LEU A 231 -2.03 -9.24 13.03
C LEU A 231 -3.51 -9.07 13.39
N HIS A 232 -4.19 -8.10 12.79
CA HIS A 232 -5.64 -7.94 12.95
C HIS A 232 -6.42 -9.16 12.43
N GLY A 233 -5.97 -9.80 11.35
CA GLY A 233 -6.53 -11.06 10.85
C GLY A 233 -6.39 -12.20 11.87
N ILE A 234 -5.24 -12.33 12.53
CA ILE A 234 -5.02 -13.30 13.62
C ILE A 234 -5.93 -12.97 14.80
N ILE A 235 -5.91 -11.74 15.29
CA ILE A 235 -6.72 -11.31 16.45
C ILE A 235 -8.21 -11.56 16.19
N LYS A 236 -8.70 -11.24 15.00
CA LYS A 236 -10.09 -11.49 14.61
C LYS A 236 -10.47 -12.98 14.73
N LYS A 237 -9.57 -13.89 14.36
CA LYS A 237 -9.82 -15.35 14.40
C LYS A 237 -9.73 -15.96 15.80
N ILE A 238 -8.84 -15.44 16.65
CA ILE A 238 -8.68 -15.92 18.03
C ILE A 238 -9.59 -15.22 19.04
N ASN A 239 -10.22 -14.11 18.62
CA ASN A 239 -11.12 -13.34 19.46
C ASN A 239 -12.36 -14.17 19.82
N SER A 240 -12.73 -14.11 21.07
CA SER A 240 -13.96 -14.70 21.59
C SER A 240 -14.49 -13.82 22.71
N ASP A 241 -15.79 -13.85 22.95
CA ASP A 241 -16.45 -13.13 24.04
C ASP A 241 -15.93 -13.52 25.44
N LYS A 242 -15.07 -14.54 25.51
CA LYS A 242 -14.49 -15.05 26.76
C LYS A 242 -13.08 -14.49 27.03
N LYS A 243 -12.51 -13.65 26.15
CA LYS A 243 -11.16 -13.11 26.27
C LYS A 243 -11.16 -11.60 26.30
N ASN A 244 -10.44 -11.03 27.26
CA ASN A 244 -10.20 -9.60 27.32
C ASN A 244 -8.96 -9.27 26.46
N ILE A 245 -9.19 -8.69 25.29
CA ILE A 245 -8.14 -8.27 24.34
C ILE A 245 -7.99 -6.77 24.40
N ILE A 246 -6.78 -6.30 24.68
CA ILE A 246 -6.47 -4.86 24.75
C ILE A 246 -5.31 -4.55 23.79
N SER A 247 -5.51 -3.53 22.92
CA SER A 247 -4.46 -3.03 22.04
C SER A 247 -3.94 -1.66 22.46
N ILE A 248 -2.66 -1.40 22.12
CA ILE A 248 -2.02 -0.08 22.15
C ILE A 248 -1.45 0.17 20.76
N GLU A 249 -1.92 1.20 20.09
CA GLU A 249 -1.60 1.48 18.70
C GLU A 249 -1.21 2.95 18.48
N ASP A 250 -0.32 3.21 17.51
CA ASP A 250 0.14 4.54 17.15
C ASP A 250 0.15 4.72 15.61
N PRO A 251 -0.99 5.03 15.07
CA PRO A 251 -2.36 5.10 15.61
C PRO A 251 -3.17 3.82 15.37
N ILE A 252 -4.44 3.83 15.81
CA ILE A 252 -5.41 2.79 15.45
C ILE A 252 -5.68 2.83 13.94
N GLU A 253 -5.27 1.76 13.22
CA GLU A 253 -5.50 1.63 11.77
C GLU A 253 -6.86 1.00 11.45
N TYR A 254 -7.24 -0.04 12.21
CA TYR A 254 -8.48 -0.77 12.04
C TYR A 254 -9.35 -0.66 13.30
N LYS A 255 -10.58 -0.23 13.13
CA LYS A 255 -11.57 -0.34 14.24
C LYS A 255 -11.99 -1.79 14.40
N ASN A 256 -11.89 -2.28 15.62
CA ASN A 256 -12.39 -3.58 16.01
C ASN A 256 -13.22 -3.43 17.30
N GLU A 257 -14.54 -3.47 17.17
CA GLU A 257 -15.47 -3.25 18.29
C GLU A 257 -15.39 -4.36 19.35
N ASN A 258 -14.77 -5.49 19.02
CA ASN A 258 -14.65 -6.63 19.93
C ASN A 258 -13.39 -6.60 20.80
N ILE A 259 -12.56 -5.55 20.71
CA ILE A 259 -11.36 -5.38 21.54
C ILE A 259 -11.31 -3.96 22.10
N THR A 260 -10.63 -3.79 23.23
CA THR A 260 -10.37 -2.45 23.79
C THR A 260 -9.14 -1.86 23.12
N GLN A 261 -9.31 -0.81 22.33
CA GLN A 261 -8.22 -0.16 21.58
C GLN A 261 -7.81 1.16 22.24
N LEU A 262 -6.52 1.29 22.54
CA LEU A 262 -5.93 2.49 23.13
C LEU A 262 -4.98 3.14 22.12
N GLU A 263 -5.20 4.42 21.85
CA GLU A 263 -4.33 5.19 20.97
C GLU A 263 -3.28 5.98 21.76
N VAL A 264 -2.04 5.86 21.31
CA VAL A 264 -0.91 6.64 21.84
C VAL A 264 -1.15 8.14 21.58
N ASN A 265 -0.87 8.98 22.57
CA ASN A 265 -0.97 10.41 22.45
C ASN A 265 0.07 11.10 23.33
N ASN A 266 1.22 11.39 22.76
CA ASN A 266 2.35 11.99 23.47
C ASN A 266 2.03 13.38 24.05
N LYS A 267 1.13 14.16 23.39
CA LYS A 267 0.69 15.47 23.90
C LYS A 267 -0.12 15.35 25.21
N ARG A 268 -0.74 14.19 25.44
CA ARG A 268 -1.51 13.87 26.66
C ARG A 268 -0.77 12.92 27.58
N ASP A 269 0.54 12.76 27.39
CA ASP A 269 1.40 11.87 28.17
C ASP A 269 0.97 10.38 28.17
N ARG A 270 0.27 9.95 27.09
CA ARG A 270 -0.13 8.56 26.84
C ARG A 270 0.90 7.91 25.92
N THR A 271 2.05 7.55 26.45
CA THR A 271 3.10 6.82 25.71
C THR A 271 2.84 5.32 25.70
N PHE A 272 3.48 4.58 24.79
CA PHE A 272 3.36 3.11 24.73
C PHE A 272 3.60 2.47 26.08
N HIS A 273 4.72 2.76 26.69
CA HIS A 273 5.14 2.16 27.95
C HIS A 273 4.19 2.50 29.12
N LYS A 274 3.65 3.72 29.21
CA LYS A 274 2.69 4.11 30.24
C LYS A 274 1.36 3.39 30.07
N LEU A 275 0.87 3.33 28.83
CA LEU A 275 -0.35 2.60 28.51
C LEU A 275 -0.17 1.11 28.79
N LEU A 276 0.95 0.50 28.39
CA LEU A 276 1.22 -0.92 28.63
C LEU A 276 1.21 -1.27 30.12
N ARG A 277 1.88 -0.47 30.95
CA ARG A 277 1.80 -0.65 32.41
C ARG A 277 0.39 -0.47 32.99
N ALA A 278 -0.42 0.37 32.40
CA ALA A 278 -1.79 0.58 32.85
C ALA A 278 -2.69 -0.61 32.48
N ILE A 279 -2.59 -1.14 31.26
CA ILE A 279 -3.44 -2.24 30.80
C ILE A 279 -3.16 -3.56 31.51
N LEU A 280 -1.94 -3.80 32.00
CA LEU A 280 -1.61 -4.97 32.82
C LEU A 280 -2.40 -5.04 34.14
N ARG A 281 -3.07 -3.95 34.54
CA ARG A 281 -3.99 -3.90 35.69
C ARG A 281 -5.47 -3.95 35.29
N GLN A 282 -5.74 -4.22 34.01
CA GLN A 282 -7.09 -4.32 33.44
C GLN A 282 -7.47 -5.77 33.12
N ASP A 283 -6.79 -6.74 33.75
CA ASP A 283 -7.03 -8.18 33.58
C ASP A 283 -7.07 -8.63 32.11
N PRO A 284 -6.00 -8.36 31.32
CA PRO A 284 -5.96 -8.72 29.92
C PRO A 284 -5.55 -10.19 29.74
N ASP A 285 -6.24 -10.91 28.85
CA ASP A 285 -5.78 -12.22 28.36
C ASP A 285 -4.78 -12.07 27.20
N ILE A 286 -5.05 -11.10 26.33
CA ILE A 286 -4.26 -10.86 25.12
C ILE A 286 -3.90 -9.37 25.03
N LEU A 287 -2.62 -9.11 24.86
CA LEU A 287 -2.05 -7.78 24.65
C LEU A 287 -1.64 -7.65 23.18
N TYR A 288 -2.14 -6.62 22.51
CA TYR A 288 -1.63 -6.22 21.21
C TYR A 288 -0.87 -4.90 21.37
N ILE A 289 0.44 -4.94 21.16
CA ILE A 289 1.32 -3.79 21.17
C ILE A 289 1.65 -3.48 19.72
N GLY A 290 1.17 -2.34 19.19
CA GLY A 290 1.31 -1.98 17.77
C GLY A 290 2.73 -2.20 17.24
N GLU A 291 3.74 -1.75 17.99
CA GLU A 291 5.15 -2.02 17.69
C GLU A 291 6.04 -1.84 18.93
N ILE A 292 7.18 -2.52 18.95
CA ILE A 292 8.21 -2.36 19.98
C ILE A 292 9.37 -1.56 19.38
N ARG A 293 9.51 -0.30 19.83
CA ARG A 293 10.56 0.63 19.35
C ARG A 293 11.71 0.81 20.34
N ASP A 294 11.40 0.74 21.62
CA ASP A 294 12.30 1.09 22.72
C ASP A 294 12.41 -0.03 23.76
N GLU A 295 13.47 0.06 24.56
CA GLU A 295 13.83 -0.90 25.60
C GLU A 295 12.75 -1.01 26.69
N GLU A 296 12.17 0.11 27.12
CA GLU A 296 11.16 0.10 28.20
C GLU A 296 9.89 -0.67 27.77
N THR A 297 9.44 -0.48 26.51
CA THR A 297 8.31 -1.21 25.96
C THR A 297 8.66 -2.69 25.78
N ALA A 298 9.87 -3.00 25.29
CA ALA A 298 10.35 -4.36 25.13
C ALA A 298 10.37 -5.11 26.46
N GLU A 299 10.98 -4.53 27.49
CA GLU A 299 11.08 -5.18 28.81
C GLU A 299 9.70 -5.54 29.37
N VAL A 300 8.75 -4.60 29.34
CA VAL A 300 7.39 -4.84 29.87
C VAL A 300 6.68 -5.90 29.03
N ALA A 301 6.80 -5.87 27.70
CA ALA A 301 6.18 -6.85 26.80
C ALA A 301 6.70 -8.26 27.06
N PHE A 302 8.03 -8.45 27.14
CA PHE A 302 8.66 -9.75 27.37
C PHE A 302 8.35 -10.31 28.77
N ARG A 303 8.38 -9.46 29.80
CA ARG A 303 8.00 -9.87 31.16
C ARG A 303 6.53 -10.25 31.25
N SER A 304 5.64 -9.54 30.53
CA SER A 304 4.21 -9.90 30.51
C SER A 304 3.99 -11.27 29.87
N ALA A 305 4.75 -11.61 28.84
CA ALA A 305 4.67 -12.89 28.18
C ALA A 305 5.03 -14.09 29.09
N ILE A 306 6.11 -13.97 29.89
CA ILE A 306 6.51 -15.03 30.81
C ILE A 306 5.58 -15.16 32.02
N THR A 307 4.80 -14.10 32.34
CA THR A 307 3.80 -14.14 33.41
C THR A 307 2.44 -14.70 32.96
N GLY A 308 2.36 -15.24 31.72
CA GLY A 308 1.19 -15.98 31.24
C GLY A 308 0.32 -15.25 30.23
N HIS A 309 0.64 -13.99 29.84
CA HIS A 309 -0.11 -13.26 28.84
C HIS A 309 0.28 -13.69 27.43
N VAL A 310 -0.69 -13.66 26.52
CA VAL A 310 -0.43 -13.73 25.08
C VAL A 310 -0.13 -12.31 24.59
N VAL A 311 1.05 -12.09 24.03
CA VAL A 311 1.50 -10.76 23.59
C VAL A 311 1.76 -10.79 22.09
N PHE A 312 1.04 -9.95 21.35
CA PHE A 312 1.31 -9.69 19.93
C PHE A 312 2.02 -8.36 19.75
N SER A 313 3.01 -8.34 18.86
CA SER A 313 3.63 -7.08 18.45
C SER A 313 4.26 -7.15 17.08
N THR A 314 4.74 -6.00 16.61
CA THR A 314 5.46 -5.91 15.33
C THR A 314 6.89 -5.38 15.53
N LEU A 315 7.79 -5.82 14.63
CA LEU A 315 9.15 -5.30 14.50
C LEU A 315 9.48 -4.99 13.03
N HIS A 316 10.45 -4.08 12.84
CA HIS A 316 10.96 -3.73 11.51
C HIS A 316 12.24 -4.49 11.19
N THR A 317 12.15 -5.81 11.11
CA THR A 317 13.25 -6.73 10.78
C THR A 317 12.89 -7.54 9.53
N LYS A 318 13.87 -8.07 8.81
CA LYS A 318 13.67 -8.71 7.50
C LYS A 318 13.59 -10.24 7.56
N ASP A 319 14.18 -10.85 8.59
CA ASP A 319 14.30 -12.29 8.80
C ASP A 319 14.41 -12.62 10.30
N ILE A 320 14.44 -13.91 10.63
CA ILE A 320 14.50 -14.40 12.02
C ILE A 320 15.78 -13.94 12.73
N ASN A 321 16.95 -13.95 12.05
CA ASN A 321 18.22 -13.59 12.65
C ASN A 321 18.25 -12.11 13.03
N SER A 322 17.88 -11.24 12.09
CA SER A 322 17.76 -9.80 12.39
C SER A 322 16.70 -9.48 13.43
N THR A 323 15.70 -10.36 13.61
CA THR A 323 14.72 -10.23 14.70
C THR A 323 15.37 -10.51 16.05
N PHE A 324 16.20 -11.54 16.17
CA PHE A 324 16.93 -11.85 17.39
C PHE A 324 17.93 -10.73 17.73
N ASP A 325 18.73 -10.30 16.75
CA ASP A 325 19.66 -9.18 16.93
C ASP A 325 18.92 -7.93 17.44
N ARG A 326 17.78 -7.60 16.84
CA ARG A 326 16.98 -6.46 17.26
C ARG A 326 16.43 -6.58 18.68
N ILE A 327 16.04 -7.78 19.12
CA ILE A 327 15.58 -8.03 20.49
C ILE A 327 16.74 -7.84 21.48
N LEU A 328 17.94 -8.32 21.15
CA LEU A 328 19.13 -8.12 21.96
C LEU A 328 19.54 -6.64 22.03
N ASP A 329 19.45 -5.90 20.92
CA ASP A 329 19.67 -4.45 20.86
C ASP A 329 18.70 -3.64 21.74
N LEU A 330 17.51 -4.21 22.00
CA LEU A 330 16.53 -3.67 22.95
C LEU A 330 16.79 -4.11 24.40
N ASN A 331 18.01 -4.54 24.71
CA ASN A 331 18.47 -4.98 26.04
C ASN A 331 17.67 -6.15 26.65
N ILE A 332 17.01 -6.95 25.82
CA ILE A 332 16.39 -8.20 26.25
C ILE A 332 17.46 -9.29 26.24
N ASN A 333 17.75 -9.89 27.37
CA ASN A 333 18.75 -10.96 27.46
C ASN A 333 18.23 -12.26 26.79
N GLU A 334 19.16 -13.11 26.34
CA GLU A 334 18.86 -14.35 25.63
C GLU A 334 17.91 -15.28 26.39
N ASN A 335 18.09 -15.41 27.72
CA ASN A 335 17.24 -16.30 28.51
C ASN A 335 15.78 -15.84 28.49
N LEU A 336 15.54 -14.54 28.70
CA LEU A 336 14.20 -13.96 28.63
C LEU A 336 13.60 -14.06 27.22
N MET A 337 14.44 -13.83 26.19
CA MET A 337 14.02 -13.99 24.79
C MET A 337 13.60 -15.44 24.52
N ASN A 338 14.41 -16.41 24.84
CA ASN A 338 14.14 -17.83 24.58
C ASN A 338 12.91 -18.34 25.35
N GLU A 339 12.68 -17.86 26.56
CA GLU A 339 11.51 -18.22 27.36
C GLU A 339 10.22 -17.58 26.80
N ALA A 340 10.26 -16.30 26.45
CA ALA A 340 9.10 -15.52 26.09
C ALA A 340 8.68 -15.67 24.61
N LEU A 341 9.65 -15.72 23.68
CA LEU A 341 9.39 -15.71 22.24
C LEU A 341 8.84 -17.05 21.76
N LYS A 342 7.69 -17.05 21.10
CA LYS A 342 7.02 -18.26 20.66
C LYS A 342 6.84 -18.35 19.14
N THR A 343 6.65 -17.20 18.48
CA THR A 343 6.43 -17.18 17.03
C THR A 343 7.03 -15.92 16.43
N VAL A 344 7.70 -16.07 15.29
CA VAL A 344 8.17 -14.96 14.45
C VAL A 344 7.68 -15.21 13.03
N ILE A 345 6.87 -14.29 12.52
CA ILE A 345 6.34 -14.29 11.17
C ILE A 345 6.98 -13.11 10.43
N ASN A 346 7.90 -13.38 9.51
CA ASN A 346 8.45 -12.36 8.64
C ASN A 346 7.58 -12.24 7.40
N GLN A 347 7.27 -11.01 7.00
CA GLN A 347 6.30 -10.70 5.95
C GLN A 347 6.80 -9.63 4.99
N ARG A 348 6.62 -9.87 3.68
CA ARG A 348 6.76 -8.87 2.62
C ARG A 348 5.51 -8.87 1.74
N LEU A 349 5.32 -7.84 0.94
CA LEU A 349 4.25 -7.76 -0.06
C LEU A 349 4.85 -7.76 -1.45
N VAL A 350 4.32 -8.62 -2.32
CA VAL A 350 4.69 -8.68 -3.74
C VAL A 350 3.49 -8.31 -4.61
N LYS A 351 3.74 -7.73 -5.80
CA LYS A 351 2.68 -7.42 -6.76
C LYS A 351 2.06 -8.70 -7.31
N THR A 352 0.73 -8.71 -7.45
CA THR A 352 0.02 -9.84 -8.05
C THR A 352 -0.25 -9.60 -9.53
N LEU A 353 -0.15 -10.65 -10.32
CA LEU A 353 -0.54 -10.65 -11.72
C LEU A 353 -2.02 -10.29 -11.89
N CYS A 354 -2.33 -9.49 -12.88
CA CYS A 354 -3.70 -9.21 -13.27
C CYS A 354 -4.38 -10.49 -13.79
N ALA A 355 -5.42 -10.93 -13.11
CA ALA A 355 -6.15 -12.13 -13.50
C ALA A 355 -6.80 -12.03 -14.89
N ASP A 356 -7.10 -10.78 -15.32
CA ASP A 356 -7.80 -10.53 -16.60
C ASP A 356 -6.89 -10.68 -17.82
N CYS A 357 -5.56 -10.47 -17.67
CA CYS A 357 -4.66 -10.42 -18.82
C CYS A 357 -3.39 -11.26 -18.70
N ARG A 358 -3.15 -11.92 -17.54
CA ARG A 358 -1.98 -12.80 -17.40
C ARG A 358 -2.02 -13.93 -18.42
N LYS A 359 -0.88 -14.25 -19.01
CA LYS A 359 -0.74 -15.30 -20.03
C LYS A 359 -0.07 -16.52 -19.43
N LYS A 360 -0.67 -17.70 -19.64
CA LYS A 360 -0.09 -18.99 -19.24
C LYS A 360 1.01 -19.37 -20.22
N VAL A 361 2.20 -19.72 -19.68
CA VAL A 361 3.37 -20.16 -20.46
C VAL A 361 3.98 -21.42 -19.84
N GLU A 362 4.80 -22.12 -20.61
CA GLU A 362 5.55 -23.27 -20.08
C GLU A 362 6.55 -22.84 -19.03
N ALA A 363 6.62 -23.61 -17.94
CA ALA A 363 7.60 -23.39 -16.91
C ALA A 363 9.02 -23.81 -17.36
N PRO A 364 10.08 -23.13 -16.87
CA PRO A 364 11.46 -23.56 -17.06
C PRO A 364 11.69 -24.98 -16.49
N LYS A 365 12.75 -25.66 -16.98
CA LYS A 365 13.03 -27.07 -16.63
C LYS A 365 13.12 -27.30 -15.13
N TRP A 366 13.80 -26.41 -14.39
CA TRP A 366 13.98 -26.56 -12.94
C TRP A 366 12.67 -26.45 -12.14
N LEU A 367 11.67 -25.72 -12.64
CA LEU A 367 10.34 -25.69 -12.04
C LEU A 367 9.52 -26.92 -12.39
N LYS A 368 9.69 -27.47 -13.61
CA LYS A 368 9.06 -28.74 -14.00
C LYS A 368 9.54 -29.88 -13.12
N GLU A 369 10.83 -29.90 -12.73
CA GLU A 369 11.41 -30.86 -11.79
C GLU A 369 10.79 -30.72 -10.38
N LYS A 370 10.34 -29.50 -9.99
CA LYS A 370 9.55 -29.24 -8.77
C LYS A 370 8.02 -29.49 -8.96
N GLY A 371 7.60 -30.06 -10.10
CA GLY A 371 6.21 -30.37 -10.40
C GLY A 371 5.37 -29.18 -10.90
N ILE A 372 6.01 -28.05 -11.27
CA ILE A 372 5.35 -26.88 -11.81
C ILE A 372 5.52 -26.88 -13.33
N ASN A 373 4.48 -27.28 -14.06
CA ASN A 373 4.53 -27.37 -15.53
C ASN A 373 4.28 -26.06 -16.25
N TYR A 374 3.58 -25.14 -15.62
CA TYR A 374 3.16 -23.85 -16.19
C TYR A 374 3.34 -22.74 -15.17
N VAL A 375 3.68 -21.55 -15.67
CA VAL A 375 3.71 -20.29 -14.94
C VAL A 375 2.90 -19.24 -15.71
N TYR A 376 2.79 -18.05 -15.18
CA TYR A 376 2.07 -16.96 -15.84
C TYR A 376 2.99 -15.75 -15.99
N GLU A 377 2.80 -15.02 -17.08
CA GLU A 377 3.51 -13.79 -17.40
C GLU A 377 2.56 -12.58 -17.37
N ALA A 378 3.13 -11.44 -16.99
CA ALA A 378 2.45 -10.15 -17.06
C ALA A 378 2.32 -9.70 -18.53
N VAL A 379 1.11 -9.34 -18.96
CA VAL A 379 0.86 -8.85 -20.33
C VAL A 379 0.53 -7.35 -20.30
N GLY A 380 -0.44 -6.97 -19.47
CA GLY A 380 -0.98 -5.62 -19.41
C GLY A 380 -2.32 -5.48 -20.12
N CYS A 381 -3.22 -4.71 -19.51
CA CYS A 381 -4.52 -4.33 -20.09
C CYS A 381 -5.01 -3.01 -19.49
N GLY A 382 -6.10 -2.46 -20.01
CA GLY A 382 -6.68 -1.20 -19.53
C GLY A 382 -7.22 -1.21 -18.08
N ARG A 383 -7.13 -2.35 -17.36
CA ARG A 383 -7.63 -2.52 -15.99
C ARG A 383 -6.53 -2.80 -14.98
N CYS A 384 -5.26 -2.77 -15.38
CA CYS A 384 -4.11 -3.09 -14.54
C CYS A 384 -2.92 -2.17 -14.86
N ASP A 385 -1.91 -2.19 -14.01
CA ASP A 385 -0.63 -1.51 -14.25
C ASP A 385 0.39 -2.53 -14.80
N ASN A 386 0.69 -2.44 -16.11
CA ASN A 386 1.69 -3.28 -16.80
C ASN A 386 1.57 -4.79 -16.51
N GLY A 387 0.34 -5.29 -16.35
CA GLY A 387 0.07 -6.71 -16.07
C GLY A 387 -0.07 -7.06 -14.60
N TYR A 388 0.09 -6.09 -13.69
CA TYR A 388 -0.06 -6.30 -12.25
C TYR A 388 -1.27 -5.56 -11.68
N LYS A 389 -1.92 -6.15 -10.68
CA LYS A 389 -3.08 -5.57 -10.00
C LYS A 389 -3.23 -6.13 -8.60
N GLY A 390 -2.97 -5.31 -7.61
CA GLY A 390 -3.00 -5.69 -6.19
C GLY A 390 -1.68 -6.27 -5.71
N ARG A 391 -1.67 -6.68 -4.44
CA ARG A 391 -0.52 -7.26 -3.76
C ARG A 391 -0.95 -8.47 -2.93
N VAL A 392 0.00 -9.36 -2.66
CA VAL A 392 -0.18 -10.52 -1.77
C VAL A 392 1.01 -10.62 -0.83
N GLY A 393 0.78 -11.13 0.38
CA GLY A 393 1.84 -11.39 1.35
C GLY A 393 2.65 -12.62 0.97
N ILE A 394 3.98 -12.53 1.13
CA ILE A 394 4.88 -13.67 1.22
C ILE A 394 5.39 -13.75 2.65
N PHE A 395 5.56 -14.96 3.15
CA PHE A 395 5.78 -15.20 4.58
C PHE A 395 6.89 -16.20 4.82
N GLU A 396 7.68 -15.92 5.87
CA GLU A 396 8.49 -16.88 6.56
C GLU A 396 7.88 -17.06 7.96
N VAL A 397 7.59 -18.31 8.34
CA VAL A 397 6.92 -18.63 9.61
C VAL A 397 7.83 -19.51 10.45
N ASN A 398 8.28 -18.95 11.56
CA ASN A 398 9.13 -19.61 12.53
C ASN A 398 8.41 -19.71 13.87
N PHE A 399 8.58 -20.83 14.56
CA PHE A 399 8.24 -20.93 15.96
C PHE A 399 9.44 -21.34 16.80
N ILE A 400 9.42 -20.91 18.05
CA ILE A 400 10.49 -21.13 19.00
C ILE A 400 9.97 -22.07 20.09
N GLU A 401 10.71 -23.15 20.34
CA GLU A 401 10.40 -24.13 21.38
C GLU A 401 11.70 -24.53 22.05
N ASP A 402 11.78 -24.32 23.36
CA ASP A 402 12.98 -24.60 24.18
C ASP A 402 14.27 -23.93 23.64
N GLY A 403 14.13 -22.72 23.09
CA GLY A 403 15.23 -21.96 22.48
C GLY A 403 15.60 -22.39 21.04
N GLU A 404 15.00 -23.46 20.53
CA GLU A 404 15.22 -23.90 19.15
C GLU A 404 14.25 -23.26 18.19
N VAL A 405 14.76 -22.78 17.04
CA VAL A 405 13.96 -22.25 15.94
C VAL A 405 13.54 -23.39 15.01
N LYS A 406 12.24 -23.49 14.78
CA LYS A 406 11.68 -24.45 13.83
C LYS A 406 10.94 -23.68 12.73
N THR A 407 11.49 -23.66 11.52
CA THR A 407 10.88 -23.04 10.35
C THR A 407 9.79 -23.94 9.78
N ILE A 408 8.55 -23.46 9.72
CA ILE A 408 7.39 -24.17 9.18
C ILE A 408 7.19 -23.85 7.70
N MET A 409 7.51 -22.62 7.33
CA MET A 409 7.45 -22.11 5.96
C MET A 409 8.53 -21.05 5.79
N ASN A 410 9.34 -21.15 4.75
CA ASN A 410 10.28 -20.11 4.36
C ASN A 410 9.71 -19.23 3.24
N PHE A 411 10.39 -18.14 2.89
CA PHE A 411 9.95 -17.26 1.81
C PHE A 411 9.88 -17.95 0.45
N GLU A 412 10.81 -18.86 0.14
CA GLU A 412 10.80 -19.64 -1.12
C GLU A 412 9.54 -20.50 -1.21
N ASP A 413 9.14 -21.19 -0.13
CA ASP A 413 7.89 -21.96 -0.08
C ASP A 413 6.67 -21.10 -0.37
N SER A 414 6.62 -19.90 0.19
CA SER A 414 5.55 -18.94 -0.03
C SER A 414 5.52 -18.42 -1.48
N LEU A 415 6.68 -18.10 -2.05
CA LEU A 415 6.81 -17.68 -3.44
C LEU A 415 6.43 -18.79 -4.42
N VAL A 416 6.90 -20.04 -4.20
CA VAL A 416 6.55 -21.21 -5.01
C VAL A 416 5.05 -21.44 -5.02
N GLU A 417 4.38 -21.29 -3.89
CA GLU A 417 2.92 -21.42 -3.80
C GLU A 417 2.20 -20.38 -4.64
N HIS A 418 2.63 -19.11 -4.57
CA HIS A 418 2.04 -18.04 -5.36
C HIS A 418 2.32 -18.18 -6.86
N LEU A 419 3.51 -18.71 -7.23
CA LEU A 419 3.87 -18.98 -8.60
C LEU A 419 2.98 -20.11 -9.18
N LYS A 420 2.77 -21.20 -8.44
CA LYS A 420 1.85 -22.31 -8.80
C LYS A 420 0.44 -21.83 -9.05
N ASN A 421 -0.05 -20.94 -8.19
CA ASN A 421 -1.40 -20.37 -8.27
C ASN A 421 -1.52 -19.26 -9.32
N GLY A 422 -0.43 -18.90 -10.00
CA GLY A 422 -0.37 -17.84 -10.99
C GLY A 422 -0.67 -16.46 -10.38
N LYS A 423 -0.41 -16.27 -9.10
CA LYS A 423 -0.52 -14.96 -8.44
C LYS A 423 0.67 -14.06 -8.75
N ILE A 424 1.86 -14.64 -8.94
CA ILE A 424 3.08 -13.92 -9.31
C ILE A 424 3.68 -14.52 -10.59
N ASP A 425 4.56 -13.79 -11.24
CA ASP A 425 5.35 -14.28 -12.36
C ASP A 425 6.75 -14.74 -11.93
N LEU A 426 7.48 -15.33 -12.86
CA LEU A 426 8.84 -15.80 -12.62
C LEU A 426 9.79 -14.66 -12.25
N LYS A 427 9.63 -13.50 -12.88
CA LYS A 427 10.45 -12.32 -12.58
C LYS A 427 10.30 -11.87 -11.13
N THR A 428 9.06 -11.83 -10.61
CA THR A 428 8.80 -11.50 -9.20
C THR A 428 9.40 -12.56 -8.28
N PHE A 429 9.27 -13.85 -8.65
CA PHE A 429 9.87 -14.95 -7.89
C PHE A 429 11.39 -14.80 -7.78
N GLU A 430 12.09 -14.57 -8.89
CA GLU A 430 13.56 -14.43 -8.94
C GLU A 430 14.04 -13.24 -8.08
N VAL A 431 13.42 -12.08 -8.27
CA VAL A 431 13.80 -10.85 -7.52
C VAL A 431 13.61 -11.01 -6.02
N GLU A 432 12.52 -11.63 -5.58
CA GLU A 432 12.22 -11.76 -4.14
C GLU A 432 12.95 -12.92 -3.47
N ASN A 433 13.37 -13.91 -4.23
CA ASN A 433 14.13 -15.06 -3.71
C ASN A 433 15.61 -14.74 -3.52
N ASP A 434 16.13 -13.69 -4.20
CA ASP A 434 17.50 -13.22 -4.07
C ASP A 434 17.68 -12.19 -2.92
N LEU A 435 16.61 -11.77 -2.26
CA LEU A 435 16.56 -10.80 -1.14
C LEU A 435 16.49 -11.49 0.23
#